data_5e2ec6b564f3c926dc2a21d91476745d
#
_entry.id   5e2ec6b564f3c926dc2a21d91476745d
#
_cell.length_a   1.000
_cell.length_b   1.000
_cell.length_c   1.000
_cell.angle_alpha   90.00
_cell.angle_beta   90.00
_cell.angle_gamma   90.00
#
_symmetry.space_group_name_H-M   'P 1'
#
loop_
_entity.id
_entity.type
_entity.pdbx_description
1 polymer ?
#
loop_
_entity_poly.entity_id
_entity_poly.type
_entity_poly.pdbx_seq_one_letter_code
_entity_poly.pdbx_strand_id
1 'polypeptide(L)'
;EDQIAILRELGFEIPDGAADYYHSWMDDSESGRGYVEGHPFYVLLSDMGQAKYDLDTRMLIGNPDQVFWFPDVSWDISTEYVNIMNGINSIMKENAFISVSEDCSEANFSQGTGVIQITFWCGGQPYSYRAPVYAEGKVDQSLLLFLSQVLQENGYTEKQLYRCPDQDG
;
A
#
# COMPACT_ATOMS: atom_id res chain seq x y z
N GLU A 1 -15.82 3.27 -20.02
CA GLU A 1 -16.68 2.98 -18.85
C GLU A 1 -16.31 3.92 -17.71
N ASP A 2 -17.29 4.43 -16.96
CA ASP A 2 -17.05 5.36 -15.86
C ASP A 2 -16.46 4.59 -14.65
N GLN A 3 -15.16 4.73 -14.44
CA GLN A 3 -14.43 4.03 -13.38
C GLN A 3 -14.91 4.43 -11.99
N ILE A 4 -15.34 5.68 -11.81
CA ILE A 4 -15.92 6.18 -10.54
C ILE A 4 -17.20 5.44 -10.22
N ALA A 5 -18.10 5.28 -11.22
CA ALA A 5 -19.34 4.56 -11.03
C ALA A 5 -19.10 3.10 -10.64
N ILE A 6 -18.15 2.44 -11.30
CA ILE A 6 -17.79 1.04 -10.99
C ILE A 6 -17.26 0.90 -9.55
N LEU A 7 -16.34 1.78 -9.13
CA LEU A 7 -15.82 1.70 -7.76
C LEU A 7 -16.90 1.96 -6.72
N ARG A 8 -17.84 2.88 -6.99
CA ARG A 8 -19.00 3.12 -6.12
C ARG A 8 -19.93 1.91 -6.02
N GLU A 9 -20.17 1.22 -7.13
CA GLU A 9 -20.95 -0.05 -7.13
C GLU A 9 -20.25 -1.14 -6.32
N LEU A 10 -18.92 -1.15 -6.28
CA LEU A 10 -18.11 -2.04 -5.45
C LEU A 10 -18.04 -1.61 -3.98
N GLY A 11 -18.68 -0.50 -3.60
CA GLY A 11 -18.76 -0.02 -2.24
C GLY A 11 -17.63 0.92 -1.81
N PHE A 12 -16.83 1.42 -2.78
CA PHE A 12 -15.83 2.44 -2.47
C PHE A 12 -16.48 3.84 -2.31
N GLU A 13 -16.11 4.53 -1.27
CA GLU A 13 -16.41 5.94 -1.10
C GLU A 13 -15.32 6.76 -1.79
N ILE A 14 -15.67 7.39 -2.93
CA ILE A 14 -14.72 8.20 -3.69
C ILE A 14 -14.78 9.65 -3.18
N PRO A 15 -13.71 10.16 -2.55
CA PRO A 15 -13.65 11.56 -2.13
C PRO A 15 -13.75 12.52 -3.33
N ASP A 16 -14.38 13.67 -3.14
CA ASP A 16 -14.55 14.67 -4.22
C ASP A 16 -13.18 15.06 -4.83
N GLY A 17 -12.15 15.23 -4.01
CA GLY A 17 -10.81 15.55 -4.49
C GLY A 17 -10.20 14.47 -5.40
N ALA A 18 -10.43 13.18 -5.13
CA ALA A 18 -9.97 12.10 -5.99
C ALA A 18 -10.79 12.04 -7.31
N ALA A 19 -12.08 12.30 -7.24
CA ALA A 19 -12.92 12.41 -8.43
C ALA A 19 -12.50 13.60 -9.31
N ASP A 20 -12.26 14.78 -8.73
CA ASP A 20 -11.80 15.96 -9.45
C ASP A 20 -10.42 15.72 -10.08
N TYR A 21 -9.50 15.05 -9.38
CA TYR A 21 -8.19 14.70 -9.91
C TYR A 21 -8.30 13.74 -11.10
N TYR A 22 -9.11 12.70 -10.98
CA TYR A 22 -9.39 11.78 -12.09
C TYR A 22 -9.97 12.50 -13.32
N HIS A 23 -10.96 13.39 -13.13
CA HIS A 23 -11.53 14.17 -14.21
C HIS A 23 -10.51 15.10 -14.87
N SER A 24 -9.59 15.70 -14.09
CA SER A 24 -8.52 16.52 -14.64
C SER A 24 -7.62 15.74 -15.60
N TRP A 25 -7.30 14.47 -15.29
CA TRP A 25 -6.56 13.60 -16.21
C TRP A 25 -7.33 13.27 -17.47
N MET A 26 -8.64 13.06 -17.35
CA MET A 26 -9.50 12.75 -18.50
C MET A 26 -9.69 13.94 -19.44
N ASP A 27 -9.64 15.18 -18.91
CA ASP A 27 -9.91 16.40 -19.64
C ASP A 27 -8.66 17.10 -20.19
N ASP A 28 -7.48 16.87 -19.56
CA ASP A 28 -6.29 17.70 -19.77
C ASP A 28 -5.59 17.43 -21.12
N SER A 29 -5.59 16.22 -21.63
CA SER A 29 -4.94 15.89 -22.91
C SER A 29 -5.28 14.50 -23.42
N GLU A 30 -5.02 14.27 -24.70
CA GLU A 30 -5.09 12.93 -25.29
C GLU A 30 -4.15 11.94 -24.58
N SER A 31 -2.98 12.41 -24.10
CA SER A 31 -2.03 11.60 -23.33
C SER A 31 -2.53 11.26 -21.93
N GLY A 32 -3.15 12.20 -21.22
CA GLY A 32 -3.75 11.95 -19.91
C GLY A 32 -4.89 10.94 -19.99
N ARG A 33 -5.79 11.13 -20.95
CA ARG A 33 -6.88 10.17 -21.20
C ARG A 33 -6.33 8.78 -21.57
N GLY A 34 -5.35 8.70 -22.47
CA GLY A 34 -4.73 7.44 -22.87
C GLY A 34 -4.08 6.73 -21.69
N TYR A 35 -3.48 7.49 -20.76
CA TYR A 35 -2.94 6.93 -19.54
C TYR A 35 -4.02 6.30 -18.65
N VAL A 36 -5.11 7.03 -18.37
CA VAL A 36 -6.22 6.52 -17.55
C VAL A 36 -6.92 5.32 -18.19
N GLU A 37 -7.09 5.33 -19.52
CA GLU A 37 -7.67 4.21 -20.26
C GLU A 37 -6.75 2.98 -20.29
N GLY A 38 -5.44 3.19 -20.38
CA GLY A 38 -4.43 2.12 -20.32
C GLY A 38 -4.25 1.53 -18.92
N HIS A 39 -4.59 2.28 -17.88
CA HIS A 39 -4.39 1.92 -16.47
C HIS A 39 -5.67 2.10 -15.65
N PRO A 40 -6.71 1.28 -15.93
CA PRO A 40 -8.00 1.44 -15.29
C PRO A 40 -7.87 1.33 -13.77
N PHE A 41 -8.56 2.26 -13.09
CA PHE A 41 -8.61 2.43 -11.64
C PHE A 41 -7.32 2.92 -10.96
N TYR A 42 -6.15 2.82 -11.62
CA TYR A 42 -4.87 3.18 -11.00
C TYR A 42 -4.85 4.63 -10.49
N VAL A 43 -5.25 5.59 -11.33
CA VAL A 43 -5.25 7.03 -10.95
C VAL A 43 -6.15 7.28 -9.75
N LEU A 44 -7.36 6.71 -9.74
CA LEU A 44 -8.31 6.86 -8.63
C LEU A 44 -7.79 6.20 -7.35
N LEU A 45 -7.39 4.94 -7.42
CA LEU A 45 -6.95 4.20 -6.24
C LEU A 45 -5.64 4.75 -5.67
N SER A 46 -4.74 5.20 -6.54
CA SER A 46 -3.49 5.84 -6.11
C SER A 46 -3.75 7.16 -5.37
N ASP A 47 -4.61 8.03 -5.89
CA ASP A 47 -4.96 9.29 -5.22
C ASP A 47 -5.73 9.06 -3.91
N MET A 48 -6.65 8.10 -3.88
CA MET A 48 -7.37 7.72 -2.67
C MET A 48 -6.45 7.15 -1.59
N GLY A 49 -5.41 6.43 -1.98
CA GLY A 49 -4.46 5.76 -1.08
C GLY A 49 -3.27 6.61 -0.66
N GLN A 50 -3.04 7.76 -1.31
CA GLN A 50 -1.92 8.62 -0.98
C GLN A 50 -2.14 9.34 0.35
N ALA A 51 -1.16 9.20 1.23
CA ALA A 51 -1.05 10.06 2.39
C ALA A 51 -0.71 11.49 1.94
N LYS A 52 -1.49 12.48 2.37
CA LYS A 52 -1.21 13.88 2.08
C LYS A 52 -0.16 14.41 3.05
N TYR A 53 0.88 15.04 2.51
CA TYR A 53 1.88 15.69 3.34
C TYR A 53 1.34 17.03 3.86
N ASP A 54 1.21 17.14 5.17
CA ASP A 54 0.86 18.40 5.83
C ASP A 54 2.13 19.26 5.99
N LEU A 55 2.15 20.39 5.30
CA LEU A 55 3.27 21.32 5.32
C LEU A 55 3.46 22.00 6.68
N ASP A 56 2.38 22.14 7.46
CA ASP A 56 2.42 22.81 8.76
C ASP A 56 2.96 21.89 9.85
N THR A 57 2.53 20.65 9.86
CA THR A 57 2.98 19.67 10.86
C THR A 57 4.20 18.88 10.41
N ARG A 58 4.56 18.93 9.12
CA ARG A 58 5.59 18.10 8.47
C ARG A 58 5.36 16.60 8.65
N MET A 59 4.13 16.20 8.80
CA MET A 59 3.73 14.80 8.93
C MET A 59 2.92 14.36 7.71
N LEU A 60 3.01 13.10 7.39
CA LEU A 60 2.09 12.49 6.44
C LEU A 60 0.72 12.39 7.12
N ILE A 61 -0.25 13.16 6.64
CA ILE A 61 -1.63 13.05 7.02
C ILE A 61 -2.33 12.25 5.92
N GLY A 62 -2.59 11.02 6.18
CA GLY A 62 -3.44 10.20 5.34
C GLY A 62 -4.05 9.17 6.27
N ASN A 63 -5.34 9.17 6.33
CA ASN A 63 -6.09 8.06 6.89
C ASN A 63 -6.87 7.45 5.73
N PRO A 64 -6.23 6.63 4.89
CA PRO A 64 -6.93 5.94 3.83
C PRO A 64 -7.95 5.01 4.49
N ASP A 65 -9.24 5.28 4.23
CA ASP A 65 -10.31 4.48 4.81
C ASP A 65 -10.49 3.12 4.12
N GLN A 66 -10.12 3.02 2.86
CA GLN A 66 -10.37 1.83 2.04
C GLN A 66 -9.19 1.44 1.16
N VAL A 67 -8.29 2.36 0.86
CA VAL A 67 -7.12 2.16 0.01
C VAL A 67 -5.91 2.72 0.73
N PHE A 68 -4.82 1.97 0.72
CA PHE A 68 -3.53 2.43 1.22
C PHE A 68 -2.50 2.33 0.10
N TRP A 69 -1.84 3.45 -0.19
CA TRP A 69 -0.77 3.50 -1.18
C TRP A 69 0.60 3.49 -0.47
N PHE A 70 1.51 2.71 -0.99
CA PHE A 70 2.93 2.75 -0.62
C PHE A 70 3.79 2.65 -1.88
N PRO A 71 5.00 3.24 -1.89
CA PRO A 71 5.87 3.19 -3.05
C PRO A 71 6.45 1.78 -3.26
N ASP A 72 6.61 1.38 -4.51
CA ASP A 72 7.34 0.14 -4.85
C ASP A 72 8.82 0.25 -4.54
N VAL A 73 9.35 1.48 -4.60
CA VAL A 73 10.73 1.82 -4.28
C VAL A 73 10.74 2.87 -3.18
N SER A 74 11.35 2.55 -2.06
CA SER A 74 11.51 3.47 -0.94
C SER A 74 12.95 3.96 -0.80
N TRP A 75 13.11 5.26 -0.51
CA TRP A 75 14.42 5.85 -0.22
C TRP A 75 14.94 5.45 1.18
N ASP A 76 14.03 5.11 2.08
CA ASP A 76 14.35 4.63 3.43
C ASP A 76 13.55 3.35 3.72
N ILE A 77 14.01 2.25 3.16
CA ILE A 77 13.36 0.95 3.33
C ILE A 77 13.43 0.44 4.78
N SER A 78 14.27 1.07 5.63
CA SER A 78 14.45 0.61 7.01
C SER A 78 13.24 0.78 7.92
N THR A 79 12.19 1.49 7.46
CA THR A 79 10.92 1.66 8.19
C THR A 79 9.70 1.38 7.33
N GLU A 80 9.90 0.98 6.08
CA GLU A 80 8.82 0.88 5.10
C GLU A 80 7.85 -0.24 5.43
N TYR A 81 8.33 -1.39 5.86
CA TYR A 81 7.45 -2.52 6.17
C TYR A 81 6.59 -2.27 7.41
N VAL A 82 7.11 -1.57 8.41
CA VAL A 82 6.29 -1.10 9.55
C VAL A 82 5.19 -0.15 9.06
N ASN A 83 5.52 0.78 8.16
CA ASN A 83 4.56 1.72 7.58
C ASN A 83 3.48 0.99 6.77
N ILE A 84 3.87 0.02 5.94
CA ILE A 84 2.94 -0.81 5.17
C ILE A 84 1.96 -1.54 6.10
N MET A 85 2.45 -2.20 7.14
CA MET A 85 1.59 -2.95 8.06
C MET A 85 0.67 -2.04 8.89
N ASN A 86 1.14 -0.86 9.28
CA ASN A 86 0.31 0.16 9.94
C ASN A 86 -0.76 0.70 8.97
N GLY A 87 -0.42 0.91 7.70
CA GLY A 87 -1.38 1.29 6.66
C GLY A 87 -2.46 0.22 6.45
N ILE A 88 -2.08 -1.06 6.42
CA ILE A 88 -3.03 -2.17 6.33
C ILE A 88 -3.97 -2.17 7.55
N ASN A 89 -3.46 -2.02 8.76
CA ASN A 89 -4.29 -1.91 9.96
C ASN A 89 -5.30 -0.75 9.84
N SER A 90 -4.87 0.38 9.28
CA SER A 90 -5.74 1.56 9.10
C SER A 90 -6.91 1.26 8.17
N ILE A 91 -6.66 0.68 6.98
CA ILE A 91 -7.74 0.34 6.04
C ILE A 91 -8.64 -0.80 6.54
N MET A 92 -8.10 -1.69 7.36
CA MET A 92 -8.89 -2.75 8.02
C MET A 92 -9.77 -2.20 9.15
N LYS A 93 -9.48 -0.99 9.66
CA LYS A 93 -10.09 -0.39 10.85
C LYS A 93 -9.93 -1.27 12.10
N GLU A 94 -8.90 -2.10 12.11
CA GLU A 94 -8.57 -3.05 13.16
C GLU A 94 -7.04 -3.14 13.32
N ASN A 95 -6.57 -3.32 14.55
CA ASN A 95 -5.15 -3.58 14.80
C ASN A 95 -4.87 -5.09 14.69
N ALA A 96 -4.99 -5.65 13.50
CA ALA A 96 -4.71 -7.06 13.26
C ALA A 96 -3.23 -7.40 13.48
N PHE A 97 -2.35 -6.50 13.06
CA PHE A 97 -0.90 -6.63 13.26
C PHE A 97 -0.45 -5.70 14.36
N ILE A 98 0.04 -6.25 15.46
CA ILE A 98 0.52 -5.50 16.62
C ILE A 98 1.99 -5.77 16.92
N SER A 99 2.65 -4.82 17.59
CA SER A 99 4.07 -4.91 17.92
C SER A 99 4.95 -5.16 16.70
N VAL A 100 4.64 -4.51 15.59
CA VAL A 100 5.41 -4.63 14.35
C VAL A 100 6.79 -4.00 14.55
N SER A 101 7.83 -4.72 14.18
CA SER A 101 9.21 -4.24 14.21
C SER A 101 10.03 -4.79 13.06
N GLU A 102 11.04 -4.05 12.68
CA GLU A 102 12.02 -4.39 11.66
C GLU A 102 13.43 -4.47 12.27
N ASP A 103 14.19 -5.49 11.86
CA ASP A 103 15.61 -5.60 12.13
C ASP A 103 16.37 -5.67 10.80
N CYS A 104 17.16 -4.64 10.54
CA CYS A 104 17.97 -4.48 9.33
C CYS A 104 19.44 -4.90 9.55
N SER A 105 19.79 -5.57 10.65
CA SER A 105 21.17 -5.92 10.97
C SER A 105 21.85 -6.85 9.94
N GLU A 106 21.05 -7.64 9.21
CA GLU A 106 21.52 -8.53 8.13
C GLU A 106 21.34 -7.88 6.72
N ALA A 107 20.95 -6.61 6.63
CA ALA A 107 20.68 -5.93 5.38
C ALA A 107 21.90 -5.14 4.88
N ASN A 108 22.20 -5.25 3.60
CA ASN A 108 23.16 -4.41 2.90
C ASN A 108 22.48 -3.67 1.75
N PHE A 109 21.94 -2.52 2.05
CA PHE A 109 21.18 -1.71 1.09
C PHE A 109 22.01 -1.24 -0.10
N SER A 110 23.30 -0.95 0.12
CA SER A 110 24.18 -0.48 -0.96
C SER A 110 24.49 -1.55 -2.01
N GLN A 111 24.44 -2.83 -1.61
CA GLN A 111 24.68 -3.96 -2.48
C GLN A 111 23.40 -4.69 -2.89
N GLY A 112 22.26 -4.35 -2.31
CA GLY A 112 21.01 -5.06 -2.53
C GLY A 112 21.07 -6.53 -2.09
N THR A 113 21.70 -6.81 -0.96
CA THR A 113 21.88 -8.16 -0.45
C THR A 113 21.49 -8.26 1.03
N GLY A 114 21.19 -9.49 1.46
CA GLY A 114 20.75 -9.74 2.83
C GLY A 114 19.24 -9.71 2.98
N VAL A 115 18.77 -9.55 4.20
CA VAL A 115 17.36 -9.60 4.55
C VAL A 115 17.02 -8.56 5.63
N ILE A 116 15.77 -8.11 5.60
CA ILE A 116 15.14 -7.39 6.71
C ILE A 116 14.25 -8.39 7.44
N GLN A 117 14.49 -8.55 8.74
CA GLN A 117 13.65 -9.39 9.57
C GLN A 117 12.46 -8.59 10.10
N ILE A 118 11.25 -8.96 9.70
CA ILE A 118 10.01 -8.33 10.17
C ILE A 118 9.38 -9.26 11.20
N THR A 119 9.03 -8.74 12.36
CA THR A 119 8.33 -9.50 13.41
C THR A 119 7.07 -8.77 13.86
N PHE A 120 6.02 -9.51 14.17
CA PHE A 120 4.74 -8.95 14.62
C PHE A 120 3.88 -10.04 15.29
N TRP A 121 2.77 -9.61 15.87
CA TRP A 121 1.76 -10.50 16.43
C TRP A 121 0.44 -10.33 15.66
N CYS A 122 -0.26 -11.44 15.44
CA CYS A 122 -1.60 -11.47 14.88
C CYS A 122 -2.42 -12.57 15.58
N GLY A 123 -3.65 -12.28 16.00
CA GLY A 123 -4.49 -13.25 16.70
C GLY A 123 -3.87 -13.84 17.98
N GLY A 124 -2.96 -13.12 18.63
CA GLY A 124 -2.23 -13.60 19.80
C GLY A 124 -1.08 -14.57 19.51
N GLN A 125 -0.73 -14.76 18.25
CA GLN A 125 0.42 -15.60 17.81
C GLN A 125 1.53 -14.72 17.24
N PRO A 126 2.82 -15.05 17.51
CA PRO A 126 3.95 -14.36 16.91
C PRO A 126 4.21 -14.87 15.49
N TYR A 127 4.52 -13.93 14.60
CA TYR A 127 4.91 -14.20 13.21
C TYR A 127 6.23 -13.51 12.89
N SER A 128 6.93 -14.06 11.92
CA SER A 128 8.10 -13.42 11.36
C SER A 128 8.18 -13.62 9.84
N TYR A 129 8.69 -12.61 9.15
CA TYR A 129 8.92 -12.63 7.72
C TYR A 129 10.32 -12.13 7.41
N ARG A 130 10.98 -12.72 6.43
CA ARG A 130 12.33 -12.31 5.99
C ARG A 130 12.24 -11.72 4.59
N ALA A 131 12.17 -10.40 4.51
CA ALA A 131 12.13 -9.69 3.25
C ALA A 131 13.53 -9.60 2.63
N PRO A 132 13.73 -10.04 1.39
CA PRO A 132 15.01 -9.85 0.71
C PRO A 132 15.27 -8.36 0.47
N VAL A 133 16.54 -7.96 0.51
CA VAL A 133 16.97 -6.60 0.19
C VAL A 133 17.30 -6.51 -1.29
N TYR A 134 16.81 -5.45 -1.94
CA TYR A 134 17.09 -5.13 -3.34
C TYR A 134 17.91 -3.84 -3.44
N ALA A 135 18.87 -3.79 -4.37
CA ALA A 135 19.78 -2.65 -4.54
C ALA A 135 19.05 -1.33 -4.87
N GLU A 136 17.88 -1.43 -5.47
CA GLU A 136 17.07 -0.27 -5.89
C GLU A 136 16.10 0.19 -4.81
N GLY A 137 16.18 -0.36 -3.58
CA GLY A 137 15.24 -0.03 -2.51
C GLY A 137 13.83 -0.55 -2.76
N LYS A 138 13.68 -1.59 -3.60
CA LYS A 138 12.37 -2.19 -3.87
C LYS A 138 11.80 -2.86 -2.63
N VAL A 139 10.52 -2.65 -2.41
CA VAL A 139 9.75 -3.34 -1.38
C VAL A 139 9.41 -4.76 -1.84
N ASP A 140 9.63 -5.74 -0.98
CA ASP A 140 9.24 -7.13 -1.29
C ASP A 140 7.73 -7.30 -1.20
N GLN A 141 7.11 -7.42 -2.36
CA GLN A 141 5.66 -7.52 -2.49
C GLN A 141 5.10 -8.89 -2.07
N SER A 142 5.96 -9.91 -1.94
CA SER A 142 5.56 -11.22 -1.43
C SER A 142 5.07 -11.14 0.03
N LEU A 143 5.43 -10.08 0.74
CA LEU A 143 4.89 -9.78 2.07
C LEU A 143 3.36 -9.73 2.06
N LEU A 144 2.72 -9.13 1.04
CA LEU A 144 1.26 -9.02 1.00
C LEU A 144 0.57 -10.39 0.92
N LEU A 145 1.15 -11.34 0.19
CA LEU A 145 0.65 -12.71 0.13
C LEU A 145 0.79 -13.40 1.49
N PHE A 146 1.94 -13.23 2.14
CA PHE A 146 2.18 -13.76 3.47
C PHE A 146 1.22 -13.16 4.50
N LEU A 147 1.02 -11.84 4.51
CA LEU A 147 0.09 -11.18 5.42
C LEU A 147 -1.36 -11.62 5.17
N SER A 148 -1.76 -11.79 3.91
CA SER A 148 -3.10 -12.32 3.57
C SER A 148 -3.30 -13.73 4.15
N GLN A 149 -2.30 -14.59 4.06
CA GLN A 149 -2.35 -15.93 4.67
C GLN A 149 -2.46 -15.85 6.19
N VAL A 150 -1.64 -15.01 6.84
CA VAL A 150 -1.69 -14.80 8.29
C VAL A 150 -3.07 -14.31 8.74
N LEU A 151 -3.67 -13.38 8.00
CA LEU A 151 -5.03 -12.91 8.30
C LEU A 151 -6.05 -14.04 8.24
N GLN A 152 -6.01 -14.87 7.20
CA GLN A 152 -6.93 -16.02 7.05
C GLN A 152 -6.76 -17.04 8.19
N GLU A 153 -5.52 -17.35 8.55
CA GLU A 153 -5.21 -18.27 9.66
C GLU A 153 -5.72 -17.78 11.02
N ASN A 154 -5.84 -16.45 11.18
CA ASN A 154 -6.32 -15.82 12.42
C ASN A 154 -7.81 -15.40 12.37
N GLY A 155 -8.58 -15.93 11.42
CA GLY A 155 -10.03 -15.76 11.39
C GLY A 155 -10.52 -14.52 10.64
N TYR A 156 -9.63 -13.73 10.01
CA TYR A 156 -9.99 -12.60 9.15
C TYR A 156 -10.37 -13.07 7.73
N THR A 157 -11.20 -14.09 7.63
CA THR A 157 -11.49 -14.80 6.37
C THR A 157 -12.22 -13.96 5.32
N GLU A 158 -12.89 -12.88 5.75
CA GLU A 158 -13.56 -11.93 4.86
C GLU A 158 -12.62 -10.79 4.40
N LYS A 159 -11.42 -10.72 4.95
CA LYS A 159 -10.44 -9.69 4.62
C LYS A 159 -9.38 -10.28 3.68
N GLN A 160 -9.28 -9.72 2.50
CA GLN A 160 -8.22 -10.05 1.55
C GLN A 160 -7.48 -8.79 1.15
N LEU A 161 -6.16 -8.88 1.10
CA LEU A 161 -5.32 -7.78 0.62
C LEU A 161 -5.17 -7.93 -0.89
N TYR A 162 -5.60 -6.92 -1.61
CA TYR A 162 -5.43 -6.84 -3.05
C TYR A 162 -4.41 -5.74 -3.37
N ARG A 163 -3.55 -6.02 -4.32
CA ARG A 163 -2.69 -5.03 -4.91
C ARG A 163 -3.29 -4.55 -6.21
N CYS A 164 -3.32 -3.22 -6.39
CA CYS A 164 -3.47 -2.67 -7.73
C CYS A 164 -2.09 -2.80 -8.43
N PRO A 165 -1.94 -3.61 -9.47
CA PRO A 165 -0.64 -3.78 -10.12
C PRO A 165 -0.22 -2.46 -10.77
N ASP A 166 1.06 -2.10 -10.56
CA ASP A 166 1.71 -1.11 -11.40
C ASP A 166 1.97 -1.68 -12.79
N GLN A 167 2.26 -0.78 -13.72
CA GLN A 167 2.36 -1.09 -15.14
C GLN A 167 3.54 -1.97 -15.53
N ASP A 168 4.55 -2.10 -14.66
CA ASP A 168 5.82 -2.76 -14.94
C ASP A 168 5.93 -4.18 -14.36
N GLY A 169 4.80 -4.78 -13.97
CA GLY A 169 4.69 -6.12 -13.38
C GLY A 169 4.30 -7.21 -14.36
#